data_c4f8cb9a3a11b7b4ea8b1c937527f929
#
_entry.id   c4f8cb9a3a11b7b4ea8b1c937527f929
#
_cell.length_a   1.000
_cell.length_b   1.000
_cell.length_c   1.000
_cell.angle_alpha   90.00
_cell.angle_beta   90.00
_cell.angle_gamma   90.00
#
_symmetry.space_group_name_H-M   'P 1'
#
loop_
_entity.id
_entity.type
_entity.pdbx_description
1 polymer ?
#
loop_
_entity_poly.entity_id
_entity_poly.type
_entity_poly.pdbx_seq_one_letter_code
_entity_poly.pdbx_strand_id
1 'polypeptide(L)'
;MFINLSNHALQNWSLKQKEEAVKYGELIDLPFPNISPYADSVEIDRLVEKYFNKVLEYHNPVVMLQGEFIFTFRLATKLKAAGIKVVAGRSERI
;
A
#
# COMPACT_ATOMS: atom_id res chain seq x y z
N MET A 1 -5.92 7.91 8.62
CA MET A 1 -4.71 7.09 8.78
C MET A 1 -3.97 6.97 7.48
N PHE A 2 -2.65 7.00 7.56
CA PHE A 2 -1.81 6.83 6.38
C PHE A 2 -1.14 5.47 6.46
N ILE A 3 -1.48 4.58 5.54
CA ILE A 3 -1.00 3.20 5.55
C ILE A 3 0.12 3.04 4.54
N ASN A 4 1.30 2.66 5.04
CA ASN A 4 2.42 2.32 4.18
C ASN A 4 2.31 0.85 3.78
N LEU A 5 1.86 0.59 2.57
CA LEU A 5 1.80 -0.76 2.02
C LEU A 5 2.81 -0.82 0.87
N SER A 6 4.08 -0.90 1.26
CA SER A 6 5.17 -0.91 0.31
C SER A 6 6.27 -1.84 0.81
N ASN A 7 7.25 -2.08 -0.04
CA ASN A 7 8.40 -2.89 0.34
C ASN A 7 9.49 -2.08 1.04
N HIS A 8 9.17 -0.85 1.47
CA HIS A 8 10.08 -0.01 2.26
C HIS A 8 9.40 0.34 3.58
N ALA A 9 9.85 -0.27 4.66
CA ALA A 9 9.28 -0.02 5.99
C ALA A 9 9.44 1.44 6.40
N LEU A 10 8.50 1.93 7.21
CA LEU A 10 8.51 3.31 7.68
C LEU A 10 9.83 3.69 8.35
N GLN A 11 10.47 2.77 9.06
CA GLN A 11 11.74 3.05 9.73
C GLN A 11 12.84 3.46 8.76
N ASN A 12 12.69 3.10 7.48
CA ASN A 12 13.69 3.44 6.46
C ASN A 12 13.35 4.73 5.71
N TRP A 13 12.24 5.36 6.04
CA TRP A 13 11.84 6.60 5.40
C TRP A 13 12.66 7.77 5.93
N SER A 14 12.89 8.76 5.07
CA SER A 14 13.53 9.99 5.51
C SER A 14 12.56 10.77 6.39
N LEU A 15 13.12 11.70 7.19
CA LEU A 15 12.28 12.55 8.03
C LEU A 15 11.29 13.34 7.19
N LYS A 16 11.73 13.83 6.03
CA LYS A 16 10.84 14.59 5.14
C LYS A 16 9.67 13.76 4.65
N GLN A 17 9.91 12.49 4.32
CA GLN A 17 8.84 11.60 3.89
C GLN A 17 7.83 11.39 5.02
N LYS A 18 8.30 11.21 6.24
CA LYS A 18 7.43 11.02 7.39
C LYS A 18 6.60 12.27 7.67
N GLU A 19 7.23 13.45 7.56
CA GLU A 19 6.53 14.72 7.78
C GLU A 19 5.40 14.93 6.78
N GLU A 20 5.63 14.56 5.51
CA GLU A 20 4.59 14.67 4.50
C GLU A 20 3.45 13.69 4.78
N ALA A 21 3.78 12.49 5.19
CA ALA A 21 2.78 11.44 5.42
C ALA A 21 1.91 11.71 6.63
N VAL A 22 2.45 12.30 7.70
CA VAL A 22 1.66 12.57 8.92
C VAL A 22 0.54 13.58 8.69
N LYS A 23 0.60 14.33 7.59
CA LYS A 23 -0.50 15.24 7.23
C LYS A 23 -1.80 14.49 6.97
N TYR A 24 -1.71 13.20 6.64
CA TYR A 24 -2.88 12.35 6.41
C TYR A 24 -3.34 11.64 7.67
N GLY A 25 -2.63 11.81 8.79
CA GLY A 25 -2.97 11.19 10.06
C GLY A 25 -1.89 10.25 10.55
N GLU A 26 -2.30 9.32 11.40
CA GLU A 26 -1.38 8.35 11.99
C GLU A 26 -0.75 7.45 10.93
N LEU A 27 0.55 7.18 11.07
CA LEU A 27 1.29 6.32 10.14
C LEU A 27 1.19 4.87 10.59
N ILE A 28 0.76 4.01 9.66
CA ILE A 28 0.63 2.59 9.90
C ILE A 28 1.53 1.85 8.91
N ASP A 29 2.31 0.92 9.41
CA ASP A 29 3.16 0.09 8.56
C ASP A 29 2.46 -1.25 8.34
N LEU A 30 2.01 -1.49 7.12
CA LEU A 30 1.38 -2.76 6.75
C LEU A 30 2.35 -3.46 5.80
N PRO A 31 3.03 -4.50 6.27
CA PRO A 31 4.09 -5.12 5.46
C PRO A 31 3.58 -5.62 4.11
N PHE A 32 4.35 -5.33 3.07
CA PHE A 32 4.02 -5.78 1.74
C PHE A 32 4.15 -7.30 1.65
N PRO A 33 3.22 -8.00 0.96
CA PRO A 33 3.30 -9.45 0.88
C PRO A 33 4.50 -9.91 0.05
N ASN A 34 5.03 -11.06 0.42
CA ASN A 34 6.09 -11.68 -0.35
C ASN A 34 5.44 -12.48 -1.49
N ILE A 35 5.58 -11.98 -2.70
CA ILE A 35 4.91 -12.56 -3.86
C ILE A 35 5.90 -13.35 -4.68
N SER A 36 5.62 -14.64 -4.85
CA SER A 36 6.45 -15.49 -5.69
C SER A 36 6.40 -15.05 -7.15
N PRO A 37 7.51 -15.06 -7.87
CA PRO A 37 7.47 -14.77 -9.30
C PRO A 37 6.67 -15.80 -10.09
N TYR A 38 6.36 -16.94 -9.46
CA TYR A 38 5.56 -17.99 -10.08
C TYR A 38 4.10 -17.96 -9.63
N ALA A 39 3.71 -16.95 -8.85
CA ALA A 39 2.33 -16.85 -8.37
C ALA A 39 1.39 -16.67 -9.56
N ASP A 40 0.31 -17.45 -9.55
CA ASP A 40 -0.68 -17.34 -10.62
C ASP A 40 -1.72 -16.26 -10.27
N SER A 41 -2.64 -16.02 -11.20
CA SER A 41 -3.64 -14.99 -11.07
C SER A 41 -4.53 -15.20 -9.84
N VAL A 42 -4.84 -16.46 -9.53
CA VAL A 42 -5.71 -16.80 -8.40
C VAL A 42 -5.01 -16.48 -7.08
N GLU A 43 -3.73 -16.81 -6.98
CA GLU A 43 -2.97 -16.51 -5.77
C GLU A 43 -2.87 -15.01 -5.54
N ILE A 44 -2.61 -14.25 -6.61
CA ILE A 44 -2.53 -12.79 -6.52
C ILE A 44 -3.87 -12.21 -6.11
N ASP A 45 -4.97 -12.70 -6.68
CA ASP A 45 -6.29 -12.21 -6.32
C ASP A 45 -6.65 -12.49 -4.87
N ARG A 46 -6.21 -13.63 -4.32
CA ARG A 46 -6.41 -13.92 -2.90
C ARG A 46 -5.66 -12.95 -2.01
N LEU A 47 -4.44 -12.61 -2.40
CA LEU A 47 -3.66 -11.61 -1.66
C LEU A 47 -4.30 -10.24 -1.75
N VAL A 48 -4.79 -9.87 -2.92
CA VAL A 48 -5.49 -8.60 -3.12
C VAL A 48 -6.69 -8.52 -2.18
N GLU A 49 -7.50 -9.56 -2.13
CA GLU A 49 -8.69 -9.60 -1.28
C GLU A 49 -8.32 -9.49 0.19
N LYS A 50 -7.29 -10.24 0.59
CA LYS A 50 -6.81 -10.23 1.98
C LYS A 50 -6.36 -8.84 2.40
N TYR A 51 -5.58 -8.15 1.57
CA TYR A 51 -5.07 -6.84 1.92
C TYR A 51 -6.11 -5.75 1.80
N PHE A 52 -7.04 -5.90 0.86
CA PHE A 52 -8.18 -5.01 0.77
C PHE A 52 -8.97 -5.03 2.09
N ASN A 53 -9.25 -6.22 2.61
CA ASN A 53 -9.99 -6.34 3.87
C ASN A 53 -9.21 -5.78 5.04
N LYS A 54 -7.87 -5.92 5.05
CA LYS A 54 -7.05 -5.33 6.10
C LYS A 54 -7.14 -3.80 6.09
N VAL A 55 -7.11 -3.20 4.91
CA VAL A 55 -7.21 -1.75 4.78
C VAL A 55 -8.56 -1.26 5.28
N LEU A 56 -9.63 -2.00 5.00
CA LEU A 56 -10.97 -1.61 5.42
C LEU A 56 -11.16 -1.58 6.93
N GLU A 57 -10.25 -2.21 7.69
CA GLU A 57 -10.32 -2.18 9.15
C GLU A 57 -9.93 -0.84 9.73
N TYR A 58 -9.27 0.00 8.94
CA TYR A 58 -8.83 1.30 9.42
C TYR A 58 -9.83 2.39 9.06
N HIS A 59 -9.88 3.44 9.89
CA HIS A 59 -10.80 4.53 9.69
C HIS A 59 -10.19 5.57 8.75
N ASN A 60 -10.92 5.92 7.69
CA ASN A 60 -10.47 6.90 6.69
C ASN A 60 -9.05 6.67 6.21
N PRO A 61 -8.74 5.47 5.69
CA PRO A 61 -7.37 5.18 5.30
C PRO A 61 -6.96 5.91 4.01
N VAL A 62 -5.71 6.36 3.99
CA VAL A 62 -5.02 6.76 2.77
C VAL A 62 -3.90 5.75 2.62
N VAL A 63 -3.82 5.10 1.46
CA VAL A 63 -2.87 4.01 1.28
C VAL A 63 -1.78 4.40 0.31
N MET A 64 -0.53 4.35 0.76
CA MET A 64 0.60 4.46 -0.14
C MET A 64 0.97 3.06 -0.58
N LEU A 65 0.87 2.82 -1.87
CA LEU A 65 0.99 1.48 -2.42
C LEU A 65 2.13 1.44 -3.42
N GLN A 66 3.12 0.60 -3.15
CA GLN A 66 4.29 0.49 -4.01
C GLN A 66 4.92 -0.89 -3.82
N GLY A 67 5.11 -1.60 -4.90
CA GLY A 67 5.72 -2.93 -4.84
C GLY A 67 5.49 -3.69 -6.12
N GLU A 68 5.33 -5.00 -6.00
CA GLU A 68 5.13 -5.86 -7.16
C GLU A 68 3.97 -5.34 -8.01
N PHE A 69 4.18 -5.22 -9.31
CA PHE A 69 3.30 -4.47 -10.20
C PHE A 69 1.86 -5.01 -10.27
N ILE A 70 1.71 -6.31 -10.49
CA ILE A 70 0.36 -6.87 -10.71
C ILE A 70 -0.49 -6.78 -9.46
N PHE A 71 0.06 -7.16 -8.32
CA PHE A 71 -0.63 -7.05 -7.03
C PHE A 71 -0.99 -5.59 -6.75
N THR A 72 -0.01 -4.70 -6.92
CA THR A 72 -0.18 -3.28 -6.65
C THR A 72 -1.28 -2.69 -7.52
N PHE A 73 -1.25 -2.98 -8.82
CA PHE A 73 -2.24 -2.47 -9.74
C PHE A 73 -3.66 -2.95 -9.40
N ARG A 74 -3.80 -4.26 -9.15
CA ARG A 74 -5.11 -4.85 -8.84
C ARG A 74 -5.66 -4.33 -7.52
N LEU A 75 -4.81 -4.22 -6.50
CA LEU A 75 -5.23 -3.70 -5.21
C LEU A 75 -5.62 -2.23 -5.30
N ALA A 76 -4.82 -1.42 -6.01
CA ALA A 76 -5.12 -0.01 -6.20
C ALA A 76 -6.47 0.18 -6.89
N THR A 77 -6.75 -0.61 -7.92
CA THR A 77 -8.02 -0.54 -8.63
C THR A 77 -9.19 -0.83 -7.70
N LYS A 78 -9.05 -1.86 -6.87
CA LYS A 78 -10.09 -2.27 -5.94
C LYS A 78 -10.32 -1.22 -4.84
N LEU A 79 -9.24 -0.67 -4.32
CA LEU A 79 -9.33 0.37 -3.28
C LEU A 79 -9.98 1.63 -3.82
N LYS A 80 -9.60 2.06 -5.01
CA LYS A 80 -10.20 3.25 -5.63
C LYS A 80 -11.68 3.05 -5.91
N ALA A 81 -12.06 1.86 -6.34
CA ALA A 81 -13.47 1.54 -6.57
C ALA A 81 -14.28 1.62 -5.28
N ALA A 82 -13.65 1.39 -4.15
CA ALA A 82 -14.28 1.48 -2.83
C ALA A 82 -14.23 2.90 -2.25
N GLY A 83 -13.70 3.86 -2.99
CA GLY A 83 -13.62 5.25 -2.54
C GLY A 83 -12.45 5.55 -1.62
N ILE A 84 -11.46 4.66 -1.57
CA ILE A 84 -10.29 4.84 -0.73
C ILE A 84 -9.19 5.54 -1.51
N LYS A 85 -8.58 6.57 -0.91
CA LYS A 85 -7.51 7.30 -1.57
C LYS A 85 -6.24 6.47 -1.60
N VAL A 86 -5.67 6.34 -2.79
CA VAL A 86 -4.42 5.61 -3.00
C VAL A 86 -3.39 6.56 -3.59
N VAL A 87 -2.20 6.56 -3.01
CA VAL A 87 -1.09 7.36 -3.52
C VAL A 87 0.07 6.43 -3.85
N ALA A 88 0.85 6.78 -4.85
CA ALA A 88 2.03 6.03 -5.22
C ALA A 88 3.25 6.63 -4.55
N GLY A 89 4.17 5.78 -4.13
CA GLY A 89 5.43 6.27 -3.62
C GLY A 89 6.20 6.92 -4.76
N ARG A 90 6.73 8.11 -4.52
CA ARG A 90 7.54 8.76 -5.53
C ARG A 90 8.93 8.21 -5.48
N SER A 91 9.36 7.68 -6.57
CA SER A 91 10.74 7.30 -6.74
C SER A 91 11.45 8.53 -7.29
N GLU A 92 12.31 9.06 -6.47
CA GLU A 92 13.01 10.22 -6.89
C GLU A 92 14.07 9.77 -7.77
N ARG A 93 14.44 9.53 -8.32
CA ARG A 93 15.41 9.08 -8.94
C ARG A 93 15.91 9.75 -9.74
N ILE A 94 16.22 9.88 -9.59
CA ILE A 94 16.44 10.14 -10.23
C ILE A 94 17.18 10.18 -10.68
#